data_285a2bebf36ec71ef641cee5489036c4
#
_entry.id   285a2bebf36ec71ef641cee5489036c4
#
_cell.length_a   1.000
_cell.length_b   1.000
_cell.length_c   1.000
_cell.angle_alpha   90.00
_cell.angle_beta   90.00
_cell.angle_gamma   90.00
#
_symmetry.space_group_name_H-M   'P 1'
#
loop_
_entity.id
_entity.type
_entity.pdbx_description
1 polymer ?
#
loop_
_entity_poly.entity_id
_entity_poly.type
_entity_poly.pdbx_seq_one_letter_code
_entity_poly.pdbx_strand_id
1 'polypeptide(L)'
;MSGCTSPATQLIKGDYDGMIAKYGKYMKTNDGVTNHQIAEAYRLSNRIKNAEPFYASALKSGIDQDDAYYYYARSLKANQKYDEAREVLSDALPKVKDELIYQLITYEIDGLASLDDMYGAETFFRIKNLEEINTSGAEYGPVFQNERLYFTSNRDGGKIYKSTGTPFTDIYSVETKGANVAVRTLIPLDPIINNPLVNEGSLALAANGNYLLFAKGNSGKASGTLEVNIFAARYRNGKWGTPKALNLNDPNAYDGTPALNEGGNTLYFASNRVGGFGGADLYTAQLDRRGRWVDVRNLGPEINTPGNEMFPFISGSGVLYFASDGHPGFGNLDVFKATRIGGSMIIENLGAPMNSSADDFGFYEYNLTRGFFSSNRPGGKGDDDIYTFVNDDPDLKIINYFLTGNTLTKDDGGAAITVSNTKVSLISEDGQILDEFFTREDGAYKFRVYAEENYNIRVEKPTYFTSRKAFSTVGRSIRRDTLTQFQTDITFELNVELDQIVIEKTIVLNNIYYDLDKAEIRSDAAFMLDSLVLILEDNPEIYIELGSHTDARDTDEYNLDLSQRRAKSAVDYLIGHGIQSKRVLAKGYGESKLIIKNAQMEADHQINRRTEFKVLKYDVQE
;
A
#
# COMPACT_ATOMS: atom_id res chain seq x y z
N MET A 1 63.39 11.14 -6.26
CA MET A 1 63.25 9.76 -6.70
C MET A 1 61.82 9.35 -6.29
N SER A 2 60.85 9.37 -7.20
CA SER A 2 59.54 8.83 -6.93
C SER A 2 59.68 7.31 -6.85
N GLY A 3 59.65 6.76 -5.63
CA GLY A 3 59.72 5.32 -5.43
C GLY A 3 58.63 4.65 -6.22
N CYS A 4 58.96 3.68 -7.08
CA CYS A 4 58.01 2.80 -7.75
C CYS A 4 57.24 2.02 -6.70
N THR A 5 56.07 2.48 -6.34
CA THR A 5 55.14 1.69 -5.52
C THR A 5 54.65 0.50 -6.35
N SER A 6 54.75 -0.72 -5.80
CA SER A 6 54.28 -1.93 -6.48
C SER A 6 52.73 -1.92 -6.62
N PRO A 7 52.16 -2.70 -7.56
CA PRO A 7 50.73 -2.86 -7.68
C PRO A 7 50.05 -3.25 -6.35
N ALA A 8 50.60 -4.23 -5.64
CA ALA A 8 50.13 -4.66 -4.33
C ALA A 8 50.09 -3.52 -3.29
N THR A 9 51.12 -2.67 -3.28
CA THR A 9 51.19 -1.54 -2.36
C THR A 9 50.13 -0.48 -2.67
N GLN A 10 49.80 -0.25 -3.95
CA GLN A 10 48.74 0.68 -4.34
C GLN A 10 47.36 0.12 -4.00
N LEU A 11 47.12 -1.16 -4.23
CA LEU A 11 45.88 -1.85 -3.86
C LEU A 11 45.63 -1.73 -2.34
N ILE A 12 46.60 -2.06 -1.50
CA ILE A 12 46.50 -1.96 -0.03
C ILE A 12 46.25 -0.51 0.43
N LYS A 13 46.78 0.48 -0.29
CA LYS A 13 46.57 1.90 0.02
C LYS A 13 45.26 2.47 -0.49
N GLY A 14 44.46 1.69 -1.21
CA GLY A 14 43.22 2.17 -1.85
C GLY A 14 43.48 3.16 -2.99
N ASP A 15 44.66 3.19 -3.59
CA ASP A 15 45.02 4.05 -4.74
C ASP A 15 44.67 3.31 -6.04
N TYR A 16 43.38 2.96 -6.18
CA TYR A 16 42.90 2.09 -7.25
C TYR A 16 43.01 2.78 -8.62
N ASP A 17 42.58 4.04 -8.69
CA ASP A 17 42.65 4.79 -9.95
C ASP A 17 44.11 5.00 -10.42
N GLY A 18 44.99 5.37 -9.51
CA GLY A 18 46.41 5.48 -9.80
C GLY A 18 47.05 4.16 -10.25
N MET A 19 46.59 3.04 -9.70
CA MET A 19 47.03 1.70 -10.10
C MET A 19 46.53 1.35 -11.50
N ILE A 20 45.25 1.55 -11.79
CA ILE A 20 44.64 1.28 -13.10
C ILE A 20 45.34 2.13 -14.19
N ALA A 21 45.51 3.42 -13.95
CA ALA A 21 46.17 4.33 -14.89
C ALA A 21 47.62 3.93 -15.20
N LYS A 22 48.31 3.43 -14.19
CA LYS A 22 49.74 3.07 -14.33
C LYS A 22 49.95 1.72 -14.99
N TYR A 23 49.21 0.69 -14.57
CA TYR A 23 49.44 -0.71 -14.94
C TYR A 23 48.41 -1.28 -15.92
N GLY A 24 47.21 -0.76 -15.99
CA GLY A 24 46.13 -1.29 -16.82
C GLY A 24 46.46 -1.37 -18.31
N LYS A 25 47.20 -0.42 -18.85
CA LYS A 25 47.66 -0.40 -20.23
C LYS A 25 48.61 -1.55 -20.62
N TYR A 26 49.20 -2.22 -19.63
CA TYR A 26 50.18 -3.31 -19.82
C TYR A 26 49.56 -4.71 -19.64
N MET A 27 48.26 -4.87 -19.68
CA MET A 27 47.51 -6.13 -19.43
C MET A 27 48.16 -7.35 -20.11
N LYS A 28 48.56 -7.22 -21.39
CA LYS A 28 49.13 -8.33 -22.18
C LYS A 28 50.52 -8.75 -21.74
N THR A 29 51.25 -7.90 -21.04
CA THR A 29 52.63 -8.11 -20.58
C THR A 29 52.78 -8.25 -19.07
N ASN A 30 51.71 -7.96 -18.32
CA ASN A 30 51.66 -8.20 -16.89
C ASN A 30 51.59 -9.70 -16.60
N ASP A 31 52.16 -10.11 -15.46
CA ASP A 31 51.90 -11.45 -14.92
C ASP A 31 50.46 -11.59 -14.41
N GLY A 32 50.05 -12.83 -14.13
CA GLY A 32 48.70 -13.13 -13.67
C GLY A 32 48.35 -12.43 -12.34
N VAL A 33 49.30 -12.33 -11.42
CA VAL A 33 49.08 -11.66 -10.12
C VAL A 33 48.82 -10.17 -10.29
N THR A 34 49.59 -9.52 -11.15
CA THR A 34 49.41 -8.09 -11.45
C THR A 34 48.05 -7.84 -12.12
N ASN A 35 47.65 -8.69 -13.08
CA ASN A 35 46.33 -8.55 -13.72
C ASN A 35 45.20 -8.79 -12.73
N HIS A 36 45.31 -9.78 -11.84
CA HIS A 36 44.32 -9.99 -10.77
C HIS A 36 44.21 -8.74 -9.86
N GLN A 37 45.33 -8.16 -9.44
CA GLN A 37 45.31 -6.96 -8.62
C GLN A 37 44.68 -5.75 -9.33
N ILE A 38 44.83 -5.63 -10.66
CA ILE A 38 44.18 -4.58 -11.44
C ILE A 38 42.67 -4.85 -11.52
N ALA A 39 42.28 -6.11 -11.71
CA ALA A 39 40.87 -6.50 -11.69
C ALA A 39 40.22 -6.15 -10.34
N GLU A 40 40.90 -6.46 -9.24
CA GLU A 40 40.46 -6.06 -7.89
C GLU A 40 40.37 -4.53 -7.72
N ALA A 41 41.31 -3.76 -8.30
CA ALA A 41 41.25 -2.32 -8.27
C ALA A 41 40.01 -1.78 -9.01
N TYR A 42 39.65 -2.38 -10.14
CA TYR A 42 38.38 -2.06 -10.83
C TYR A 42 37.15 -2.43 -10.00
N ARG A 43 37.11 -3.63 -9.42
CA ARG A 43 36.03 -4.10 -8.55
C ARG A 43 35.85 -3.20 -7.33
N LEU A 44 36.92 -2.96 -6.58
CA LEU A 44 36.92 -2.16 -5.36
C LEU A 44 36.66 -0.66 -5.59
N SER A 45 36.74 -0.20 -6.83
CA SER A 45 36.38 1.15 -7.24
C SER A 45 35.02 1.21 -7.95
N ASN A 46 34.14 0.20 -7.77
CA ASN A 46 32.79 0.10 -8.33
C ASN A 46 32.74 0.08 -9.88
N ARG A 47 33.78 -0.46 -10.52
CA ARG A 47 33.91 -0.53 -12.00
C ARG A 47 34.09 -1.97 -12.47
N ILE A 48 33.35 -2.91 -11.87
CA ILE A 48 33.49 -4.36 -12.10
C ILE A 48 33.37 -4.77 -13.57
N LYS A 49 32.56 -4.07 -14.38
CA LYS A 49 32.44 -4.30 -15.83
C LYS A 49 33.78 -4.25 -16.53
N ASN A 50 34.70 -3.37 -16.07
CA ASN A 50 36.01 -3.17 -16.64
C ASN A 50 37.02 -4.20 -16.14
N ALA A 51 36.69 -4.96 -15.09
CA ALA A 51 37.56 -5.98 -14.51
C ALA A 51 37.63 -7.26 -15.38
N GLU A 52 36.60 -7.53 -16.18
CA GLU A 52 36.46 -8.76 -16.96
C GLU A 52 37.75 -9.19 -17.69
N PRO A 53 38.36 -8.38 -18.59
CA PRO A 53 39.52 -8.81 -19.35
C PRO A 53 40.76 -9.09 -18.45
N PHE A 54 40.83 -8.44 -17.30
CA PHE A 54 41.92 -8.63 -16.35
C PHE A 54 41.78 -9.90 -15.54
N TYR A 55 40.56 -10.24 -15.07
CA TYR A 55 40.29 -11.54 -14.44
C TYR A 55 40.51 -12.68 -15.44
N ALA A 56 39.98 -12.56 -16.66
CA ALA A 56 40.23 -13.57 -17.72
C ALA A 56 41.70 -13.81 -17.97
N SER A 57 42.52 -12.74 -18.05
CA SER A 57 43.96 -12.84 -18.24
C SER A 57 44.69 -13.46 -17.02
N ALA A 58 44.25 -13.11 -15.83
CA ALA A 58 44.79 -13.66 -14.59
C ALA A 58 44.55 -15.17 -14.47
N LEU A 59 43.31 -15.61 -14.67
CA LEU A 59 42.95 -17.03 -14.63
C LEU A 59 43.64 -17.85 -15.72
N LYS A 60 43.73 -17.30 -16.96
CA LYS A 60 44.49 -17.92 -18.05
C LYS A 60 45.98 -18.11 -17.70
N SER A 61 46.55 -17.25 -16.85
CA SER A 61 47.95 -17.34 -16.40
C SER A 61 48.14 -18.35 -15.25
N GLY A 62 47.08 -19.05 -14.83
CA GLY A 62 47.13 -20.08 -13.81
C GLY A 62 47.11 -19.57 -12.37
N ILE A 63 46.47 -18.41 -12.10
CA ILE A 63 46.22 -17.97 -10.73
C ILE A 63 45.25 -18.99 -10.06
N ASP A 64 45.66 -19.48 -8.89
CA ASP A 64 44.90 -20.38 -8.03
C ASP A 64 44.33 -19.57 -6.83
N GLN A 65 43.30 -18.76 -7.11
CA GLN A 65 42.59 -17.96 -6.09
C GLN A 65 41.08 -18.15 -6.29
N ASP A 66 40.40 -18.68 -5.30
CA ASP A 66 39.00 -19.05 -5.35
C ASP A 66 38.10 -17.83 -5.67
N ASP A 67 38.41 -16.68 -5.08
CA ASP A 67 37.68 -15.42 -5.29
C ASP A 67 37.80 -14.87 -6.72
N ALA A 68 38.89 -15.16 -7.44
CA ALA A 68 39.09 -14.72 -8.82
C ALA A 68 38.04 -15.31 -9.78
N TYR A 69 37.62 -16.55 -9.58
CA TYR A 69 36.54 -17.18 -10.39
C TYR A 69 35.19 -16.52 -10.14
N TYR A 70 34.86 -16.30 -8.86
CA TYR A 70 33.61 -15.66 -8.47
C TYR A 70 33.50 -14.24 -9.04
N TYR A 71 34.52 -13.38 -8.83
CA TYR A 71 34.44 -12.02 -9.32
C TYR A 71 34.61 -11.90 -10.83
N TYR A 72 35.28 -12.87 -11.49
CA TYR A 72 35.26 -12.96 -12.94
C TYR A 72 33.83 -13.20 -13.46
N ALA A 73 33.12 -14.15 -12.89
CA ALA A 73 31.73 -14.41 -13.26
C ALA A 73 30.83 -13.19 -12.97
N ARG A 74 31.01 -12.50 -11.85
CA ARG A 74 30.32 -11.24 -11.56
C ARG A 74 30.60 -10.15 -12.60
N SER A 75 31.83 -10.07 -13.11
CA SER A 75 32.18 -9.13 -14.18
C SER A 75 31.53 -9.50 -15.54
N LEU A 76 31.42 -10.79 -15.82
CA LEU A 76 30.69 -11.32 -16.97
C LEU A 76 29.20 -11.00 -16.88
N LYS A 77 28.57 -11.25 -15.73
CA LYS A 77 27.17 -10.93 -15.45
C LYS A 77 26.89 -9.45 -15.66
N ALA A 78 27.72 -8.57 -15.11
CA ALA A 78 27.61 -7.12 -15.30
C ALA A 78 27.72 -6.69 -16.77
N ASN A 79 28.39 -7.48 -17.62
CA ASN A 79 28.46 -7.33 -19.06
C ASN A 79 27.39 -8.14 -19.82
N GLN A 80 26.35 -8.66 -19.15
CA GLN A 80 25.25 -9.44 -19.71
C GLN A 80 25.67 -10.78 -20.35
N LYS A 81 26.82 -11.32 -19.95
CA LYS A 81 27.35 -12.61 -20.42
C LYS A 81 26.97 -13.73 -19.44
N TYR A 82 25.67 -13.92 -19.25
CA TYR A 82 25.13 -14.80 -18.21
C TYR A 82 25.51 -16.27 -18.41
N ASP A 83 25.50 -16.75 -19.67
CA ASP A 83 25.88 -18.15 -19.96
C ASP A 83 27.35 -18.40 -19.69
N GLU A 84 28.23 -17.47 -20.10
CA GLU A 84 29.67 -17.54 -19.82
C GLU A 84 29.93 -17.49 -18.30
N ALA A 85 29.19 -16.65 -17.55
CA ALA A 85 29.29 -16.56 -16.09
C ALA A 85 28.92 -17.90 -15.44
N ARG A 86 27.81 -18.53 -15.89
CA ARG A 86 27.35 -19.83 -15.39
C ARG A 86 28.37 -20.94 -15.67
N GLU A 87 28.95 -20.97 -16.86
CA GLU A 87 29.98 -21.95 -17.24
C GLU A 87 31.21 -21.81 -16.34
N VAL A 88 31.72 -20.60 -16.16
CA VAL A 88 32.88 -20.30 -15.29
C VAL A 88 32.65 -20.76 -13.86
N LEU A 89 31.47 -20.46 -13.28
CA LEU A 89 31.15 -20.83 -11.91
C LEU A 89 30.97 -22.35 -11.76
N SER A 90 30.29 -23.00 -12.70
CA SER A 90 30.09 -24.45 -12.69
C SER A 90 31.42 -25.21 -12.79
N ASP A 91 32.35 -24.74 -13.59
CA ASP A 91 33.68 -25.31 -13.74
C ASP A 91 34.58 -25.05 -12.53
N ALA A 92 34.37 -23.94 -11.83
CA ALA A 92 35.15 -23.56 -10.64
C ALA A 92 34.66 -24.28 -9.36
N LEU A 93 33.35 -24.43 -9.17
CA LEU A 93 32.71 -24.94 -7.93
C LEU A 93 33.40 -26.20 -7.35
N PRO A 94 33.73 -27.25 -8.13
CA PRO A 94 34.37 -28.44 -7.58
C PRO A 94 35.85 -28.23 -7.17
N LYS A 95 36.46 -27.09 -7.48
CA LYS A 95 37.87 -26.76 -7.21
C LYS A 95 38.04 -25.78 -6.05
N VAL A 96 36.97 -25.06 -5.69
CA VAL A 96 36.95 -24.04 -4.63
C VAL A 96 37.14 -24.69 -3.28
N LYS A 97 38.03 -24.11 -2.44
CA LYS A 97 38.38 -24.59 -1.10
C LYS A 97 37.85 -23.66 -0.01
N ASP A 98 37.65 -22.38 -0.33
CA ASP A 98 37.11 -21.40 0.58
C ASP A 98 35.63 -21.58 0.73
N GLU A 99 35.15 -21.81 1.95
CA GLU A 99 33.72 -22.08 2.25
C GLU A 99 32.82 -20.91 1.91
N LEU A 100 33.25 -19.68 2.14
CA LEU A 100 32.47 -18.50 1.83
C LEU A 100 32.33 -18.33 0.30
N ILE A 101 33.44 -18.50 -0.43
CA ILE A 101 33.41 -18.42 -1.89
C ILE A 101 32.58 -19.55 -2.50
N TYR A 102 32.65 -20.77 -1.92
CA TYR A 102 31.80 -21.88 -2.33
C TYR A 102 30.30 -21.54 -2.20
N GLN A 103 29.90 -20.96 -1.07
CA GLN A 103 28.52 -20.52 -0.85
C GLN A 103 28.12 -19.42 -1.85
N LEU A 104 28.94 -18.38 -2.02
CA LEU A 104 28.70 -17.30 -2.98
C LEU A 104 28.53 -17.84 -4.41
N ILE A 105 29.39 -18.75 -4.86
CA ILE A 105 29.28 -19.40 -6.18
C ILE A 105 27.97 -20.19 -6.30
N THR A 106 27.59 -20.93 -5.27
CA THR A 106 26.35 -21.71 -5.28
C THR A 106 25.13 -20.81 -5.43
N TYR A 107 25.05 -19.74 -4.62
CA TYR A 107 23.97 -18.75 -4.71
C TYR A 107 23.92 -18.07 -6.10
N GLU A 108 25.07 -17.75 -6.68
CA GLU A 108 25.13 -17.10 -7.98
C GLU A 108 24.70 -18.05 -9.13
N ILE A 109 25.06 -19.35 -9.07
CA ILE A 109 24.60 -20.37 -10.04
C ILE A 109 23.08 -20.49 -9.97
N ASP A 110 22.50 -20.57 -8.78
CA ASP A 110 21.05 -20.66 -8.57
C ASP A 110 20.35 -19.39 -9.09
N GLY A 111 20.94 -18.23 -8.83
CA GLY A 111 20.46 -16.96 -9.36
C GLY A 111 20.47 -16.91 -10.89
N LEU A 112 21.57 -17.31 -11.51
CA LEU A 112 21.68 -17.39 -12.97
C LEU A 112 20.73 -18.42 -13.61
N ALA A 113 20.37 -19.47 -12.88
CA ALA A 113 19.40 -20.46 -13.35
C ALA A 113 17.95 -19.93 -13.36
N SER A 114 17.62 -18.97 -12.50
CA SER A 114 16.29 -18.38 -12.39
C SER A 114 16.06 -17.15 -13.26
N LEU A 115 17.05 -16.68 -14.01
CA LEU A 115 16.97 -15.44 -14.79
C LEU A 115 15.84 -15.44 -15.82
N ASP A 116 15.61 -16.54 -16.53
CA ASP A 116 14.56 -16.62 -17.56
C ASP A 116 13.17 -16.44 -16.94
N ASP A 117 12.93 -17.05 -15.77
CA ASP A 117 11.70 -16.89 -15.01
C ASP A 117 11.54 -15.45 -14.50
N MET A 118 12.62 -14.84 -14.05
CA MET A 118 12.62 -13.44 -13.57
C MET A 118 12.37 -12.45 -14.72
N TYR A 119 12.93 -12.66 -15.92
CA TYR A 119 12.65 -11.84 -17.11
C TYR A 119 11.22 -12.06 -17.63
N GLY A 120 10.66 -13.24 -17.44
CA GLY A 120 9.28 -13.58 -17.84
C GLY A 120 8.22 -13.09 -16.84
N ALA A 121 8.60 -12.69 -15.63
CA ALA A 121 7.68 -12.21 -14.61
C ALA A 121 7.03 -10.86 -15.03
N GLU A 122 5.72 -10.77 -14.87
CA GLU A 122 5.01 -9.52 -15.10
C GLU A 122 5.37 -8.49 -14.01
N THR A 123 5.81 -7.31 -14.44
CA THR A 123 6.09 -6.18 -13.55
C THR A 123 5.35 -4.94 -14.00
N PHE A 124 4.99 -4.10 -13.06
CA PHE A 124 4.18 -2.90 -13.33
C PHE A 124 4.97 -1.61 -13.20
N PHE A 125 6.30 -1.69 -13.13
CA PHE A 125 7.14 -0.52 -13.00
C PHE A 125 7.41 0.14 -14.36
N ARG A 126 7.26 1.46 -14.40
CA ARG A 126 7.77 2.33 -15.47
C ARG A 126 8.80 3.27 -14.87
N ILE A 127 9.97 3.34 -15.47
CA ILE A 127 11.10 4.13 -14.98
C ILE A 127 11.47 5.25 -15.93
N LYS A 128 12.04 6.33 -15.39
CA LYS A 128 12.57 7.45 -16.17
C LYS A 128 13.82 8.01 -15.49
N ASN A 129 14.90 8.24 -16.24
CA ASN A 129 16.09 8.95 -15.76
C ASN A 129 15.72 10.41 -15.42
N LEU A 130 16.19 10.91 -14.27
CA LEU A 130 16.07 12.31 -13.88
C LEU A 130 17.23 13.13 -14.45
N GLU A 131 17.29 13.20 -15.77
CA GLU A 131 18.39 13.84 -16.52
C GLU A 131 18.71 15.26 -16.04
N GLU A 132 17.71 15.99 -15.53
CA GLU A 132 17.86 17.36 -15.10
C GLU A 132 18.80 17.54 -13.91
N ILE A 133 18.95 16.51 -13.07
CA ILE A 133 19.83 16.57 -11.89
C ILE A 133 21.03 15.64 -12.00
N ASN A 134 21.02 14.67 -12.90
CA ASN A 134 22.13 13.76 -13.11
C ASN A 134 23.25 14.43 -13.91
N THR A 135 24.51 14.10 -13.59
CA THR A 135 25.73 14.64 -14.20
C THR A 135 26.60 13.54 -14.79
N SER A 136 27.83 13.82 -15.17
CA SER A 136 28.84 12.81 -15.51
C SER A 136 29.47 12.16 -14.27
N GLY A 137 29.15 12.61 -13.08
CA GLY A 137 29.53 12.01 -11.80
C GLY A 137 28.57 10.92 -11.36
N ALA A 138 28.53 10.68 -10.06
CA ALA A 138 27.56 9.79 -9.43
C ALA A 138 26.51 10.60 -8.66
N GLU A 139 25.24 10.29 -8.86
CA GLU A 139 24.11 10.78 -8.11
C GLU A 139 23.29 9.59 -7.57
N TYR A 140 23.25 9.43 -6.23
CA TYR A 140 22.64 8.25 -5.63
C TYR A 140 22.01 8.47 -4.24
N GLY A 141 21.29 7.46 -3.74
CA GLY A 141 20.67 7.43 -2.42
C GLY A 141 19.61 8.52 -2.25
N PRO A 142 18.58 8.56 -3.13
CA PRO A 142 17.54 9.58 -3.08
C PRO A 142 16.67 9.43 -1.84
N VAL A 143 16.36 10.57 -1.18
CA VAL A 143 15.41 10.67 -0.07
C VAL A 143 14.50 11.86 -0.33
N PHE A 144 13.20 11.65 -0.33
CA PHE A 144 12.23 12.70 -0.59
C PHE A 144 11.47 13.10 0.67
N GLN A 145 11.46 14.41 0.97
CA GLN A 145 10.72 14.94 2.10
C GLN A 145 10.35 16.41 1.90
N ASN A 146 9.13 16.78 2.26
CA ASN A 146 8.64 18.17 2.21
C ASN A 146 8.87 18.82 0.83
N GLU A 147 8.46 18.15 -0.25
CA GLU A 147 8.63 18.60 -1.64
C GLU A 147 10.10 18.85 -2.03
N ARG A 148 11.05 18.20 -1.35
CA ARG A 148 12.49 18.32 -1.61
C ARG A 148 13.11 16.93 -1.73
N LEU A 149 13.87 16.73 -2.80
CA LEU A 149 14.69 15.54 -3.02
C LEU A 149 16.10 15.82 -2.50
N TYR A 150 16.58 14.96 -1.62
CA TYR A 150 17.95 14.93 -1.11
C TYR A 150 18.67 13.74 -1.73
N PHE A 151 19.94 13.89 -2.03
CA PHE A 151 20.74 12.83 -2.62
C PHE A 151 22.24 13.08 -2.45
N THR A 152 23.03 12.05 -2.66
CA THR A 152 24.50 12.10 -2.64
C THR A 152 25.01 12.37 -4.05
N SER A 153 26.04 13.21 -4.20
CA SER A 153 26.69 13.43 -5.49
C SER A 153 28.16 13.83 -5.36
N ASN A 154 28.95 13.44 -6.35
CA ASN A 154 30.34 13.89 -6.52
C ASN A 154 30.52 14.86 -7.70
N ARG A 155 29.42 15.58 -8.07
CA ARG A 155 29.28 16.36 -9.30
C ARG A 155 30.32 17.44 -9.56
N ASP A 156 30.80 18.14 -8.61
CA ASP A 156 31.53 19.37 -8.91
C ASP A 156 32.92 19.42 -8.29
N GLY A 157 33.96 19.60 -9.15
CA GLY A 157 35.22 20.29 -9.01
C GLY A 157 35.99 20.24 -7.66
N GLY A 158 35.61 19.32 -6.78
CA GLY A 158 36.25 19.12 -5.49
C GLY A 158 37.62 18.46 -5.58
N LYS A 159 38.23 18.16 -4.43
CA LYS A 159 39.42 17.33 -4.38
C LYS A 159 39.10 15.91 -4.81
N ILE A 160 40.04 15.33 -5.58
CA ILE A 160 39.92 13.97 -6.09
C ILE A 160 40.14 12.95 -4.97
N TYR A 161 39.19 12.06 -4.80
CA TYR A 161 39.32 10.86 -3.98
C TYR A 161 40.08 9.79 -4.77
N LYS A 162 41.21 9.35 -4.24
CA LYS A 162 42.15 8.50 -4.98
C LYS A 162 41.66 7.10 -5.28
N SER A 163 40.69 6.61 -4.49
CA SER A 163 40.14 5.26 -4.71
C SER A 163 39.29 5.20 -5.95
N THR A 164 38.54 6.24 -6.26
CA THR A 164 37.63 6.27 -7.42
C THR A 164 38.15 7.11 -8.58
N GLY A 165 39.07 8.06 -8.33
CA GLY A 165 39.54 9.04 -9.33
C GLY A 165 38.53 10.16 -9.58
N THR A 166 37.48 10.24 -8.77
CA THR A 166 36.40 11.23 -8.83
C THR A 166 36.46 12.19 -7.62
N PRO A 167 35.75 13.31 -7.62
CA PRO A 167 35.62 14.15 -6.43
C PRO A 167 35.03 13.40 -5.24
N PHE A 168 35.30 13.89 -4.01
CA PHE A 168 34.55 13.43 -2.84
C PHE A 168 33.05 13.68 -2.98
N THR A 169 32.26 12.85 -2.35
CA THR A 169 30.80 12.96 -2.36
C THR A 169 30.30 13.93 -1.30
N ASP A 170 29.29 14.72 -1.67
CA ASP A 170 28.55 15.65 -0.83
C ASP A 170 27.05 15.36 -0.91
N ILE A 171 26.30 15.82 0.08
CA ILE A 171 24.82 15.75 0.06
C ILE A 171 24.25 17.02 -0.57
N TYR A 172 23.37 16.85 -1.52
CA TYR A 172 22.64 17.91 -2.23
C TYR A 172 21.16 17.85 -1.94
N SER A 173 20.46 18.96 -2.21
CA SER A 173 19.00 18.99 -2.20
C SER A 173 18.44 19.85 -3.32
N VAL A 174 17.25 19.50 -3.80
CA VAL A 174 16.52 20.22 -4.86
C VAL A 174 15.02 20.16 -4.59
N GLU A 175 14.29 21.23 -4.87
CA GLU A 175 12.83 21.23 -4.79
C GLU A 175 12.25 20.44 -5.97
N THR A 176 11.23 19.62 -5.69
CA THR A 176 10.57 18.83 -6.72
C THR A 176 9.11 18.51 -6.38
N LYS A 177 8.30 18.39 -7.42
CA LYS A 177 6.95 17.81 -7.36
C LYS A 177 6.96 16.48 -8.12
N GLY A 178 7.28 15.40 -7.41
CA GLY A 178 7.54 14.10 -8.02
C GLY A 178 8.71 14.17 -9.00
N ALA A 179 8.50 13.79 -10.26
CA ALA A 179 9.50 13.83 -11.32
C ALA A 179 9.81 15.25 -11.87
N ASN A 180 9.06 16.29 -11.47
CA ASN A 180 9.26 17.65 -11.94
C ASN A 180 10.20 18.40 -11.02
N VAL A 181 11.46 18.48 -11.39
CA VAL A 181 12.54 19.06 -10.58
C VAL A 181 12.75 20.53 -10.88
N ALA A 182 12.80 21.37 -9.86
CA ALA A 182 13.11 22.78 -9.97
C ALA A 182 14.65 23.00 -9.91
N VAL A 183 15.37 22.67 -10.99
CA VAL A 183 16.85 22.62 -11.04
C VAL A 183 17.53 23.88 -10.49
N ARG A 184 16.93 25.06 -10.65
CA ARG A 184 17.44 26.33 -10.10
C ARG A 184 17.53 26.37 -8.57
N THR A 185 16.87 25.42 -7.88
CA THR A 185 16.89 25.28 -6.41
C THR A 185 17.86 24.23 -5.92
N LEU A 186 18.62 23.61 -6.84
CA LEU A 186 19.65 22.63 -6.52
C LEU A 186 20.80 23.29 -5.78
N ILE A 187 21.04 22.85 -4.56
CA ILE A 187 22.09 23.36 -3.68
C ILE A 187 22.73 22.23 -2.88
N PRO A 188 24.05 22.32 -2.58
CA PRO A 188 24.66 21.47 -1.57
C PRO A 188 24.10 21.79 -0.19
N LEU A 189 24.13 20.81 0.73
CA LEU A 189 23.82 21.08 2.14
C LEU A 189 24.90 21.97 2.77
N ASP A 190 24.56 22.49 3.98
CA ASP A 190 25.43 23.35 4.77
C ASP A 190 26.86 22.77 4.90
N PRO A 191 27.92 23.59 4.77
CA PRO A 191 29.31 23.14 4.94
C PRO A 191 29.63 22.50 6.30
N ILE A 192 28.74 22.63 7.30
CA ILE A 192 28.90 21.90 8.56
C ILE A 192 28.61 20.39 8.38
N ILE A 193 27.81 20.04 7.35
CA ILE A 193 27.49 18.66 6.96
C ILE A 193 28.53 18.18 5.95
N ASN A 194 28.67 18.89 4.82
CA ASN A 194 29.58 18.55 3.72
C ASN A 194 31.00 19.00 4.00
N ASN A 195 31.93 18.08 3.95
CA ASN A 195 33.36 18.36 4.17
C ASN A 195 34.15 18.03 2.90
N PRO A 196 34.86 18.97 2.28
CA PRO A 196 35.54 18.78 0.99
C PRO A 196 36.65 17.74 0.98
N LEU A 197 36.94 17.05 2.08
CA LEU A 197 38.02 16.07 2.25
C LEU A 197 37.52 14.70 2.71
N VAL A 198 36.21 14.50 2.77
CA VAL A 198 35.58 13.28 3.29
C VAL A 198 34.36 13.00 2.45
N ASN A 199 34.03 11.75 2.22
CA ASN A 199 32.77 11.38 1.58
C ASN A 199 31.63 11.48 2.61
N GLU A 200 30.59 12.22 2.27
CA GLU A 200 29.31 12.23 2.95
C GLU A 200 28.21 11.72 1.99
N GLY A 201 27.32 10.87 2.48
CA GLY A 201 26.24 10.35 1.62
C GLY A 201 25.32 9.37 2.30
N SER A 202 24.49 8.74 1.51
CA SER A 202 23.52 7.71 1.97
C SER A 202 22.77 8.18 3.21
N LEU A 203 21.84 9.09 3.03
CA LEU A 203 21.18 9.81 4.13
C LEU A 203 19.81 9.23 4.49
N ALA A 204 19.35 9.54 5.71
CA ALA A 204 17.96 9.39 6.13
C ALA A 204 17.52 10.65 6.89
N LEU A 205 16.25 11.03 6.70
CA LEU A 205 15.62 12.15 7.40
C LEU A 205 14.46 11.64 8.27
N ALA A 206 14.36 12.14 9.51
CA ALA A 206 13.16 11.91 10.29
C ALA A 206 11.96 12.64 9.66
N ALA A 207 10.74 12.14 9.90
CA ALA A 207 9.52 12.64 9.27
C ALA A 207 9.28 14.15 9.43
N ASN A 208 9.80 14.77 10.49
CA ASN A 208 9.71 16.22 10.72
C ASN A 208 10.83 17.05 10.04
N GLY A 209 11.76 16.42 9.32
CA GLY A 209 12.90 17.06 8.64
C GLY A 209 13.98 17.65 9.57
N ASN A 210 13.86 17.50 10.88
CA ASN A 210 14.74 18.14 11.86
C ASN A 210 15.88 17.26 12.36
N TYR A 211 15.98 16.02 11.87
CA TYR A 211 17.01 15.07 12.24
C TYR A 211 17.50 14.34 10.99
N LEU A 212 18.78 14.54 10.70
CA LEU A 212 19.48 13.95 9.57
C LEU A 212 20.44 12.88 10.10
N LEU A 213 20.36 11.69 9.51
CA LEU A 213 21.37 10.65 9.60
C LEU A 213 22.07 10.53 8.26
N PHE A 214 23.39 10.29 8.24
CA PHE A 214 24.13 10.09 7.01
C PHE A 214 25.43 9.32 7.27
N ALA A 215 25.89 8.60 6.27
CA ALA A 215 27.17 7.95 6.30
C ALA A 215 28.28 8.97 6.02
N LYS A 216 29.37 8.88 6.76
CA LYS A 216 30.55 9.76 6.62
C LYS A 216 31.81 8.97 6.82
N GLY A 217 32.79 9.15 5.90
CA GLY A 217 34.05 8.45 6.00
C GLY A 217 34.88 8.49 4.73
N ASN A 218 35.84 7.57 4.65
CA ASN A 218 36.75 7.43 3.51
C ASN A 218 37.46 8.73 3.17
N SER A 219 38.17 9.28 4.16
CA SER A 219 38.97 10.50 4.01
C SER A 219 40.20 10.33 3.09
N GLY A 220 40.44 9.12 2.58
CA GLY A 220 41.59 8.80 1.76
C GLY A 220 42.93 8.83 2.49
N LYS A 221 42.92 8.84 3.82
CA LYS A 221 44.15 8.71 4.61
C LYS A 221 44.65 7.27 4.58
N ALA A 222 45.97 7.10 4.49
CA ALA A 222 46.63 5.79 4.36
C ALA A 222 46.50 4.85 5.59
N SER A 223 45.79 5.23 6.61
CA SER A 223 45.55 4.43 7.82
C SER A 223 44.47 3.37 7.67
N GLY A 224 43.97 3.18 6.46
CA GLY A 224 43.44 1.91 5.94
C GLY A 224 42.29 1.24 6.64
N THR A 225 41.67 1.82 7.65
CA THR A 225 40.48 1.28 8.26
C THR A 225 39.26 1.74 7.46
N LEU A 226 38.27 0.87 7.34
CA LEU A 226 36.94 1.15 6.82
C LEU A 226 36.30 2.21 7.73
N GLU A 227 36.62 3.49 7.49
CA GLU A 227 36.25 4.62 8.35
C GLU A 227 34.83 5.15 8.03
N VAL A 228 33.92 4.32 7.53
CA VAL A 228 32.53 4.75 7.29
C VAL A 228 31.72 4.50 8.54
N ASN A 229 31.14 5.58 9.06
CA ASN A 229 30.29 5.57 10.25
C ASN A 229 29.03 6.39 10.00
N ILE A 230 27.95 6.08 10.73
CA ILE A 230 26.72 6.87 10.70
C ILE A 230 26.86 8.05 11.66
N PHE A 231 26.58 9.25 11.14
CA PHE A 231 26.54 10.50 11.88
C PHE A 231 25.11 11.05 11.95
N ALA A 232 24.83 11.82 12.97
CA ALA A 232 23.57 12.52 13.16
C ALA A 232 23.76 14.02 13.30
N ALA A 233 22.91 14.80 12.62
CA ALA A 233 22.81 16.25 12.80
C ALA A 233 21.35 16.64 13.11
N ARG A 234 21.17 17.70 13.92
CA ARG A 234 19.85 18.26 14.25
C ARG A 234 19.69 19.64 13.64
N TYR A 235 18.55 19.86 13.00
CA TYR A 235 18.18 21.17 12.49
C TYR A 235 17.42 21.96 13.56
N ARG A 236 17.94 23.14 13.93
CA ARG A 236 17.33 24.02 14.93
C ARG A 236 17.57 25.49 14.55
N ASN A 237 16.56 26.33 14.72
CA ASN A 237 16.67 27.77 14.45
C ASN A 237 17.21 28.10 13.06
N GLY A 238 16.79 27.34 12.03
CA GLY A 238 17.19 27.56 10.65
C GLY A 238 18.59 27.06 10.26
N LYS A 239 19.28 26.27 11.11
CA LYS A 239 20.64 25.79 10.86
C LYS A 239 20.85 24.34 11.31
N TRP A 240 21.70 23.64 10.60
CA TRP A 240 22.22 22.33 11.04
C TRP A 240 23.25 22.50 12.16
N GLY A 241 23.15 21.66 13.17
CA GLY A 241 24.17 21.54 14.21
C GLY A 241 25.33 20.66 13.75
N THR A 242 26.47 20.71 14.46
CA THR A 242 27.63 19.89 14.19
C THR A 242 27.27 18.40 14.24
N PRO A 243 27.57 17.62 13.18
CA PRO A 243 27.33 16.19 13.15
C PRO A 243 28.06 15.43 14.26
N LYS A 244 27.42 14.44 14.84
CA LYS A 244 27.99 13.55 15.87
C LYS A 244 27.87 12.11 15.42
N ALA A 245 28.95 11.34 15.58
CA ALA A 245 28.91 9.90 15.33
C ALA A 245 27.91 9.23 16.26
N LEU A 246 27.15 8.25 15.74
CA LEU A 246 26.22 7.48 16.55
C LEU A 246 26.97 6.56 17.52
N ASN A 247 26.35 6.33 18.65
CA ASN A 247 26.90 5.45 19.69
C ASN A 247 26.86 3.96 19.32
N LEU A 248 26.17 3.59 18.26
CA LEU A 248 26.05 2.21 17.78
C LEU A 248 27.17 1.81 16.81
N ASN A 249 27.92 2.78 16.25
CA ASN A 249 28.96 2.48 15.28
C ASN A 249 30.04 1.54 15.86
N ASP A 250 30.43 0.55 15.07
CA ASP A 250 31.53 -0.35 15.40
C ASP A 250 32.82 0.20 14.82
N PRO A 251 33.86 0.45 15.64
CA PRO A 251 35.13 1.04 15.19
C PRO A 251 35.91 0.17 14.20
N ASN A 252 35.54 -1.10 14.07
CA ASN A 252 36.23 -2.07 13.19
C ASN A 252 35.37 -2.47 11.98
N ALA A 253 34.23 -1.80 11.76
CA ALA A 253 33.30 -2.13 10.69
C ALA A 253 32.94 -0.90 9.85
N TYR A 254 32.40 -1.18 8.67
CA TYR A 254 31.61 -0.25 7.91
C TYR A 254 30.20 -0.19 8.55
N ASP A 255 29.72 1.00 8.87
CA ASP A 255 28.33 1.27 9.25
C ASP A 255 27.79 2.36 8.33
N GLY A 256 26.79 2.03 7.51
CA GLY A 256 26.31 2.95 6.47
C GLY A 256 24.87 2.73 6.05
N THR A 257 24.47 3.41 4.99
CA THR A 257 23.14 3.36 4.37
C THR A 257 21.98 3.38 5.37
N PRO A 258 21.89 4.40 6.27
CA PRO A 258 20.85 4.46 7.28
C PRO A 258 19.47 4.70 6.67
N ALA A 259 18.44 4.08 7.28
CA ALA A 259 17.04 4.36 7.00
C ALA A 259 16.23 4.38 8.32
N LEU A 260 15.25 5.25 8.39
CA LEU A 260 14.36 5.35 9.54
C LEU A 260 12.96 4.82 9.19
N ASN A 261 12.32 4.14 10.13
CA ASN A 261 10.89 3.91 10.01
C ASN A 261 10.13 5.25 10.11
N GLU A 262 8.86 5.27 9.73
CA GLU A 262 8.00 6.47 9.74
C GLU A 262 7.96 7.15 11.12
N GLY A 263 7.93 6.37 12.20
CA GLY A 263 7.97 6.88 13.59
C GLY A 263 9.33 7.46 14.02
N GLY A 264 10.40 7.27 13.25
CA GLY A 264 11.75 7.75 13.56
C GLY A 264 12.40 7.11 14.80
N ASN A 265 11.86 5.98 15.27
CA ASN A 265 12.32 5.29 16.49
C ASN A 265 13.01 3.95 16.22
N THR A 266 12.98 3.47 14.98
CA THR A 266 13.75 2.31 14.52
C THR A 266 14.67 2.74 13.39
N LEU A 267 15.95 2.48 13.55
CA LEU A 267 16.99 2.68 12.54
C LEU A 267 17.29 1.34 11.90
N TYR A 268 17.32 1.32 10.58
CA TYR A 268 17.86 0.24 9.75
C TYR A 268 19.16 0.72 9.15
N PHE A 269 20.15 -0.14 9.05
CA PHE A 269 21.45 0.23 8.50
C PHE A 269 22.22 -1.00 8.04
N ALA A 270 23.18 -0.83 7.14
CA ALA A 270 24.08 -1.87 6.70
C ALA A 270 25.38 -1.84 7.51
N SER A 271 25.89 -3.03 7.86
CA SER A 271 27.15 -3.16 8.60
C SER A 271 27.84 -4.49 8.28
N ASN A 272 29.16 -4.47 8.15
CA ASN A 272 29.98 -5.67 8.03
C ASN A 272 30.67 -6.08 9.36
N ARG A 273 30.03 -5.74 10.49
CA ARG A 273 30.51 -6.09 11.82
C ARG A 273 30.59 -7.61 12.03
N VAL A 274 31.55 -8.04 12.84
CA VAL A 274 31.75 -9.46 13.14
C VAL A 274 30.45 -10.11 13.66
N GLY A 275 30.14 -11.30 13.15
CA GLY A 275 28.95 -12.08 13.52
C GLY A 275 27.78 -11.91 12.57
N GLY A 276 28.00 -11.27 11.41
CA GLY A 276 27.07 -11.26 10.28
C GLY A 276 27.07 -12.56 9.46
N PHE A 277 26.28 -12.59 8.39
CA PHE A 277 26.14 -13.73 7.49
C PHE A 277 27.06 -13.64 6.27
N GLY A 278 27.46 -12.42 5.89
CA GLY A 278 28.23 -12.21 4.67
C GLY A 278 29.11 -10.96 4.68
N GLY A 279 29.00 -10.20 3.62
CA GLY A 279 29.68 -8.91 3.46
C GLY A 279 29.08 -7.85 4.37
N ALA A 280 28.24 -6.97 3.83
CA ALA A 280 27.46 -6.03 4.62
C ALA A 280 26.05 -6.59 4.84
N ASP A 281 25.67 -6.79 6.09
CA ASP A 281 24.34 -7.26 6.49
C ASP A 281 23.45 -6.08 6.92
N LEU A 282 22.13 -6.26 6.84
CA LEU A 282 21.17 -5.33 7.41
C LEU A 282 20.96 -5.59 8.91
N TYR A 283 20.99 -4.52 9.66
CA TYR A 283 20.74 -4.48 11.11
C TYR A 283 19.65 -3.48 11.44
N THR A 284 19.05 -3.65 12.63
CA THR A 284 18.17 -2.65 13.26
C THR A 284 18.72 -2.17 14.59
N ALA A 285 18.34 -0.95 14.99
CA ALA A 285 18.54 -0.43 16.33
C ALA A 285 17.30 0.37 16.77
N GLN A 286 17.05 0.44 18.08
CA GLN A 286 15.92 1.14 18.68
C GLN A 286 16.38 2.44 19.34
N LEU A 287 15.60 3.51 19.21
CA LEU A 287 15.86 4.78 19.88
C LEU A 287 15.32 4.73 21.32
N ASP A 288 16.20 4.83 22.33
CA ASP A 288 15.80 4.87 23.73
C ASP A 288 15.26 6.26 24.14
N ARG A 289 14.65 6.35 25.34
CA ARG A 289 14.10 7.62 25.88
C ARG A 289 15.17 8.69 26.13
N ARG A 290 16.47 8.34 26.12
CA ARG A 290 17.60 9.26 26.29
C ARG A 290 18.17 9.70 24.94
N GLY A 291 17.57 9.29 23.81
CA GLY A 291 18.02 9.63 22.47
C GLY A 291 19.27 8.86 22.02
N ARG A 292 19.51 7.66 22.54
CA ARG A 292 20.60 6.77 22.16
C ARG A 292 20.02 5.61 21.35
N TRP A 293 20.76 5.18 20.34
CA TRP A 293 20.46 3.97 19.59
C TRP A 293 20.98 2.75 20.36
N VAL A 294 20.09 1.83 20.69
CA VAL A 294 20.33 0.63 21.50
C VAL A 294 19.72 -0.59 20.82
N ASP A 295 19.96 -1.78 21.37
CA ASP A 295 19.37 -3.04 20.92
C ASP A 295 19.66 -3.32 19.42
N VAL A 296 20.96 -3.24 19.07
CA VAL A 296 21.42 -3.55 17.70
C VAL A 296 21.23 -5.03 17.42
N ARG A 297 20.45 -5.34 16.36
CA ARG A 297 20.12 -6.72 15.96
C ARG A 297 20.33 -6.91 14.47
N ASN A 298 20.96 -8.01 14.09
CA ASN A 298 21.00 -8.49 12.72
C ASN A 298 19.59 -8.94 12.29
N LEU A 299 19.17 -8.67 11.05
CA LEU A 299 17.86 -9.07 10.54
C LEU A 299 17.72 -10.57 10.25
N GLY A 300 18.81 -11.31 10.33
CA GLY A 300 18.84 -12.77 10.21
C GLY A 300 18.96 -13.30 8.79
N PRO A 301 19.13 -14.62 8.64
CA PRO A 301 19.46 -15.26 7.35
C PRO A 301 18.29 -15.33 6.36
N GLU A 302 17.09 -14.91 6.75
CA GLU A 302 15.96 -14.78 5.81
C GLU A 302 16.15 -13.54 4.91
N ILE A 303 16.88 -12.52 5.39
CA ILE A 303 17.16 -11.27 4.68
C ILE A 303 18.62 -11.19 4.25
N ASN A 304 19.55 -11.51 5.17
CA ASN A 304 20.98 -11.38 4.94
C ASN A 304 21.55 -12.66 4.33
N THR A 305 22.42 -12.50 3.34
CA THR A 305 23.05 -13.57 2.56
C THR A 305 24.55 -13.57 2.76
N PRO A 306 25.32 -14.49 2.15
CA PRO A 306 26.77 -14.37 2.08
C PRO A 306 27.28 -13.15 1.30
N GLY A 307 26.43 -12.49 0.52
CA GLY A 307 26.72 -11.25 -0.22
C GLY A 307 26.61 -9.98 0.63
N ASN A 308 26.14 -8.92 0.01
CA ASN A 308 25.92 -7.63 0.66
C ASN A 308 24.44 -7.27 0.59
N GLU A 309 23.86 -6.85 1.70
CA GLU A 309 22.55 -6.23 1.81
C GLU A 309 22.70 -4.78 2.27
N MET A 310 22.24 -3.85 1.45
CA MET A 310 22.48 -2.41 1.64
C MET A 310 21.25 -1.58 1.28
N PHE A 311 21.31 -0.28 1.55
CA PHE A 311 20.28 0.70 1.19
C PHE A 311 18.85 0.29 1.60
N PRO A 312 18.62 -0.01 2.89
CA PRO A 312 17.28 -0.32 3.37
C PRO A 312 16.35 0.87 3.22
N PHE A 313 15.08 0.59 2.92
CA PHE A 313 13.97 1.55 2.96
C PHE A 313 12.74 0.86 3.57
N ILE A 314 12.06 1.55 4.49
CA ILE A 314 10.82 1.05 5.11
C ILE A 314 9.67 1.90 4.60
N SER A 315 8.72 1.27 3.91
CA SER A 315 7.50 1.94 3.45
C SER A 315 6.59 2.32 4.63
N GLY A 316 5.65 3.23 4.41
CA GLY A 316 4.61 3.58 5.39
C GLY A 316 3.73 2.39 5.80
N SER A 317 3.65 1.34 4.98
CA SER A 317 2.98 0.07 5.32
C SER A 317 3.86 -0.93 6.09
N GLY A 318 5.14 -0.59 6.35
CA GLY A 318 6.08 -1.44 7.07
C GLY A 318 6.78 -2.51 6.21
N VAL A 319 6.68 -2.41 4.89
CA VAL A 319 7.41 -3.28 3.96
C VAL A 319 8.86 -2.81 3.87
N LEU A 320 9.82 -3.74 4.00
CA LEU A 320 11.24 -3.48 3.83
C LEU A 320 11.63 -3.66 2.36
N TYR A 321 12.27 -2.64 1.79
CA TYR A 321 12.99 -2.72 0.52
C TYR A 321 14.49 -2.58 0.79
N PHE A 322 15.31 -3.25 0.01
CA PHE A 322 16.78 -3.19 0.16
C PHE A 322 17.46 -3.59 -1.15
N ALA A 323 18.71 -3.27 -1.28
CA ALA A 323 19.54 -3.74 -2.39
C ALA A 323 20.41 -4.90 -1.93
N SER A 324 20.54 -5.94 -2.74
CA SER A 324 21.39 -7.10 -2.46
C SER A 324 22.12 -7.56 -3.71
N ASP A 325 23.34 -8.06 -3.50
CA ASP A 325 24.12 -8.77 -4.50
C ASP A 325 24.27 -10.26 -4.19
N GLY A 326 23.67 -10.73 -3.11
CA GLY A 326 23.68 -12.13 -2.70
C GLY A 326 22.38 -12.88 -2.99
N HIS A 327 21.25 -12.20 -3.08
CA HIS A 327 19.99 -12.79 -3.56
C HIS A 327 19.99 -12.95 -5.07
N PRO A 328 19.20 -13.91 -5.64
CA PRO A 328 19.06 -14.10 -7.08
C PRO A 328 18.65 -12.80 -7.80
N GLY A 329 19.45 -12.33 -8.75
CA GLY A 329 19.25 -11.04 -9.39
C GLY A 329 19.87 -10.92 -10.79
N PHE A 330 19.54 -9.81 -11.46
CA PHE A 330 19.98 -9.52 -12.84
C PHE A 330 21.39 -8.95 -12.90
N GLY A 331 21.76 -8.14 -11.89
CA GLY A 331 23.01 -7.37 -11.85
C GLY A 331 23.91 -7.72 -10.68
N ASN A 332 24.66 -6.71 -10.19
CA ASN A 332 25.36 -6.85 -8.93
C ASN A 332 24.43 -6.53 -7.76
N LEU A 333 24.08 -5.25 -7.56
CA LEU A 333 23.02 -4.89 -6.63
C LEU A 333 21.68 -4.84 -7.36
N ASP A 334 20.72 -5.58 -6.87
CA ASP A 334 19.31 -5.54 -7.30
C ASP A 334 18.42 -5.13 -6.13
N VAL A 335 17.30 -4.47 -6.42
CA VAL A 335 16.31 -4.07 -5.40
C VAL A 335 15.36 -5.23 -5.11
N PHE A 336 15.21 -5.53 -3.83
CA PHE A 336 14.32 -6.55 -3.30
C PHE A 336 13.28 -5.95 -2.37
N LYS A 337 12.16 -6.66 -2.23
CA LYS A 337 11.08 -6.39 -1.30
C LYS A 337 10.95 -7.56 -0.34
N ALA A 338 10.94 -7.27 0.97
CA ALA A 338 10.72 -8.26 2.01
C ALA A 338 9.36 -8.06 2.68
N THR A 339 8.51 -9.07 2.62
CA THR A 339 7.16 -9.05 3.19
C THR A 339 6.96 -10.22 4.13
N ARG A 340 6.38 -9.99 5.31
CA ARG A 340 6.09 -11.07 6.25
C ARG A 340 4.67 -11.61 6.03
N ILE A 341 4.55 -12.87 5.64
CA ILE A 341 3.27 -13.54 5.40
C ILE A 341 3.23 -14.82 6.24
N GLY A 342 2.21 -14.98 7.08
CA GLY A 342 2.03 -16.18 7.89
C GLY A 342 3.19 -16.53 8.85
N GLY A 343 4.01 -15.53 9.19
CA GLY A 343 5.18 -15.70 10.05
C GLY A 343 6.51 -15.89 9.32
N SER A 344 6.50 -16.26 8.03
CA SER A 344 7.69 -16.38 7.17
C SER A 344 7.99 -15.07 6.44
N MET A 345 9.27 -14.79 6.20
CA MET A 345 9.71 -13.70 5.35
C MET A 345 9.74 -14.17 3.90
N ILE A 346 9.10 -13.42 3.02
CA ILE A 346 9.14 -13.64 1.56
C ILE A 346 9.97 -12.52 0.95
N ILE A 347 11.01 -12.89 0.22
CA ILE A 347 11.89 -11.97 -0.49
C ILE A 347 11.56 -12.05 -1.98
N GLU A 348 11.24 -10.92 -2.58
CA GLU A 348 10.86 -10.79 -3.98
C GLU A 348 11.82 -9.82 -4.69
N ASN A 349 12.43 -10.25 -5.80
CA ASN A 349 13.12 -9.35 -6.71
C ASN A 349 12.09 -8.47 -7.42
N LEU A 350 12.31 -7.15 -7.50
CA LEU A 350 11.34 -6.25 -8.14
C LEU A 350 11.25 -6.40 -9.66
N GLY A 351 12.13 -7.21 -10.26
CA GLY A 351 12.10 -7.52 -11.68
C GLY A 351 12.48 -6.35 -12.60
N ALA A 352 12.54 -6.62 -13.89
CA ALA A 352 12.77 -5.59 -14.89
C ALA A 352 11.48 -4.78 -15.14
N PRO A 353 11.54 -3.44 -15.35
CA PRO A 353 12.74 -2.63 -15.56
C PRO A 353 13.32 -2.01 -14.27
N MET A 354 12.79 -2.33 -13.08
CA MET A 354 13.34 -1.79 -11.83
C MET A 354 14.80 -2.24 -11.67
N ASN A 355 15.04 -3.53 -11.79
CA ASN A 355 16.36 -4.14 -11.80
C ASN A 355 16.90 -4.35 -13.22
N SER A 356 18.20 -4.34 -13.36
CA SER A 356 18.93 -4.48 -14.63
C SER A 356 20.24 -5.26 -14.42
N SER A 357 21.04 -5.44 -15.47
CA SER A 357 22.38 -6.04 -15.36
C SER A 357 23.41 -5.17 -14.64
N ALA A 358 23.01 -3.98 -14.21
CA ALA A 358 23.86 -3.00 -13.51
C ALA A 358 23.60 -3.05 -11.99
N ASP A 359 24.11 -2.06 -11.24
CA ASP A 359 23.72 -1.85 -9.86
C ASP A 359 22.41 -1.06 -9.83
N ASP A 360 21.41 -1.57 -9.15
CA ASP A 360 20.12 -0.94 -8.91
C ASP A 360 19.88 -0.91 -7.39
N PHE A 361 19.78 0.30 -6.80
CA PHE A 361 19.81 0.45 -5.34
C PHE A 361 19.18 1.75 -4.88
N GLY A 362 19.11 1.98 -3.56
CA GLY A 362 18.61 3.22 -2.98
C GLY A 362 17.14 3.48 -3.31
N PHE A 363 16.33 2.43 -3.34
CA PHE A 363 14.88 2.53 -3.53
C PHE A 363 14.26 3.42 -2.46
N TYR A 364 13.44 4.36 -2.89
CA TYR A 364 12.69 5.26 -2.04
C TYR A 364 11.29 5.52 -2.62
N GLU A 365 10.26 5.14 -1.88
CA GLU A 365 8.86 5.37 -2.23
C GLU A 365 8.32 6.56 -1.44
N TYR A 366 7.83 7.59 -2.12
CA TYR A 366 7.22 8.75 -1.45
C TYR A 366 5.68 8.70 -1.45
N ASN A 367 5.10 7.82 -2.25
CA ASN A 367 3.72 7.36 -2.15
C ASN A 367 3.63 5.95 -2.75
N LEU A 368 2.52 5.24 -2.51
CA LEU A 368 2.34 3.84 -2.89
C LEU A 368 2.64 3.47 -4.35
N THR A 369 2.70 4.44 -5.26
CA THR A 369 2.90 4.19 -6.69
C THR A 369 4.08 4.93 -7.30
N ARG A 370 4.80 5.74 -6.53
CA ARG A 370 5.85 6.60 -7.09
C ARG A 370 7.02 6.75 -6.14
N GLY A 371 8.19 6.79 -6.73
CA GLY A 371 9.42 6.96 -5.97
C GLY A 371 10.63 7.23 -6.84
N PHE A 372 11.78 7.01 -6.24
CA PHE A 372 13.10 7.20 -6.82
C PHE A 372 13.97 5.99 -6.53
N PHE A 373 14.99 5.77 -7.33
CA PHE A 373 16.05 4.81 -7.07
C PHE A 373 17.32 5.25 -7.81
N SER A 374 18.42 4.57 -7.56
CA SER A 374 19.72 4.83 -8.19
C SER A 374 20.12 3.67 -9.07
N SER A 375 20.76 3.95 -10.19
CA SER A 375 21.26 2.91 -11.09
C SER A 375 22.42 3.40 -11.95
N ASN A 376 23.41 2.52 -12.17
CA ASN A 376 24.49 2.74 -13.14
C ASN A 376 24.26 2.02 -14.47
N ARG A 377 22.98 1.82 -14.83
CA ARG A 377 22.58 1.15 -16.08
C ARG A 377 23.00 1.91 -17.32
N PRO A 378 23.21 1.20 -18.46
CA PRO A 378 23.49 1.85 -19.74
C PRO A 378 22.40 2.85 -20.12
N GLY A 379 22.81 4.00 -20.67
CA GLY A 379 21.91 5.08 -21.08
C GLY A 379 21.71 6.17 -20.02
N GLY A 380 22.36 6.04 -18.87
CA GLY A 380 22.53 7.11 -17.90
C GLY A 380 23.52 8.18 -18.35
N LYS A 381 23.72 9.22 -17.51
CA LYS A 381 24.67 10.30 -17.78
C LYS A 381 26.04 10.07 -17.16
N GLY A 382 26.06 9.45 -15.98
CA GLY A 382 27.26 9.29 -15.18
C GLY A 382 27.53 7.86 -14.71
N ASP A 383 28.18 7.75 -13.57
CA ASP A 383 28.39 6.47 -12.88
C ASP A 383 27.07 5.95 -12.34
N ASP A 384 26.55 6.60 -11.29
CA ASP A 384 25.22 6.32 -10.74
C ASP A 384 24.30 7.49 -11.08
N ASP A 385 23.12 7.19 -11.57
CA ASP A 385 22.10 8.16 -11.89
C ASP A 385 20.85 7.94 -11.04
N ILE A 386 20.14 9.01 -10.69
CA ILE A 386 18.83 8.92 -10.07
C ILE A 386 17.76 8.75 -11.14
N TYR A 387 16.92 7.76 -10.93
CA TYR A 387 15.72 7.47 -11.70
C TYR A 387 14.47 7.71 -10.86
N THR A 388 13.38 8.06 -11.51
CA THR A 388 12.05 8.01 -10.92
C THR A 388 11.29 6.81 -11.46
N PHE A 389 10.38 6.26 -10.65
CA PHE A 389 9.48 5.19 -11.09
C PHE A 389 8.02 5.51 -10.84
N VAL A 390 7.16 4.87 -11.61
CA VAL A 390 5.73 4.73 -11.38
C VAL A 390 5.43 3.23 -11.31
N ASN A 391 4.76 2.80 -10.26
CA ASN A 391 4.22 1.46 -10.12
C ASN A 391 2.73 1.49 -10.49
N ASP A 392 2.38 0.89 -11.63
CA ASP A 392 1.02 0.81 -12.15
C ASP A 392 0.30 -0.47 -11.72
N ASP A 393 0.82 -1.20 -10.72
CA ASP A 393 0.22 -2.43 -10.21
C ASP A 393 -1.26 -2.21 -9.91
N PRO A 394 -2.15 -2.97 -10.58
CA PRO A 394 -3.59 -2.85 -10.37
C PRO A 394 -4.02 -3.08 -8.91
N ASP A 395 -3.30 -3.92 -8.18
CA ASP A 395 -3.64 -4.25 -6.79
C ASP A 395 -3.39 -3.09 -5.82
N LEU A 396 -2.56 -2.14 -6.18
CA LEU A 396 -2.36 -0.90 -5.43
C LEU A 396 -3.49 0.12 -5.62
N LYS A 397 -4.32 -0.02 -6.65
CA LYS A 397 -5.41 0.92 -6.93
C LYS A 397 -6.52 0.78 -5.89
N ILE A 398 -6.98 1.92 -5.38
CA ILE A 398 -8.01 2.01 -4.34
C ILE A 398 -9.35 2.33 -4.98
N ILE A 399 -10.34 1.49 -4.71
CA ILE A 399 -11.73 1.75 -5.08
C ILE A 399 -12.53 1.99 -3.80
N ASN A 400 -13.13 3.16 -3.69
CA ASN A 400 -14.08 3.46 -2.64
C ASN A 400 -15.49 3.38 -3.22
N TYR A 401 -16.37 2.69 -2.52
CA TYR A 401 -17.78 2.62 -2.87
C TYR A 401 -18.57 3.45 -1.87
N PHE A 402 -19.47 4.27 -2.38
CA PHE A 402 -20.37 5.10 -1.59
C PHE A 402 -21.81 4.86 -2.01
N LEU A 403 -22.70 4.85 -1.04
CA LEU A 403 -24.13 4.94 -1.23
C LEU A 403 -24.60 6.33 -0.81
N THR A 404 -25.22 7.06 -1.73
CA THR A 404 -25.80 8.37 -1.47
C THR A 404 -27.29 8.34 -1.77
N GLY A 405 -28.03 9.29 -1.26
CA GLY A 405 -29.45 9.47 -1.58
C GLY A 405 -30.07 10.56 -0.75
N ASN A 406 -31.35 10.77 -0.99
CA ASN A 406 -32.15 11.72 -0.25
C ASN A 406 -33.33 11.02 0.41
N THR A 407 -33.71 11.50 1.59
CA THR A 407 -34.98 11.14 2.24
C THR A 407 -36.04 12.09 1.71
N LEU A 408 -37.11 11.51 1.17
CA LEU A 408 -38.16 12.21 0.45
C LEU A 408 -39.55 11.89 1.03
N THR A 409 -40.54 12.77 0.80
CA THR A 409 -41.95 12.50 0.97
C THR A 409 -42.72 13.19 -0.17
N LYS A 410 -44.01 12.91 -0.27
CA LYS A 410 -44.89 13.59 -1.23
C LYS A 410 -45.65 14.73 -0.54
N ASP A 411 -45.71 15.87 -1.18
CA ASP A 411 -46.60 16.96 -0.80
C ASP A 411 -48.07 16.65 -1.19
N ASP A 412 -48.97 17.57 -0.84
CA ASP A 412 -50.41 17.41 -1.16
C ASP A 412 -50.72 17.36 -2.68
N GLY A 413 -49.79 17.84 -3.50
CA GLY A 413 -49.86 17.78 -4.96
C GLY A 413 -49.22 16.54 -5.56
N GLY A 414 -48.57 15.69 -4.74
CA GLY A 414 -47.87 14.48 -5.14
C GLY A 414 -46.44 14.72 -5.61
N ALA A 415 -45.91 15.94 -5.48
CA ALA A 415 -44.50 16.24 -5.80
C ALA A 415 -43.57 15.75 -4.68
N ALA A 416 -42.41 15.21 -5.06
CA ALA A 416 -41.40 14.76 -4.09
C ALA A 416 -40.70 15.99 -3.44
N ILE A 417 -40.73 16.04 -2.12
CA ILE A 417 -40.01 17.05 -1.33
C ILE A 417 -39.06 16.38 -0.33
N THR A 418 -37.97 17.04 0.02
CA THR A 418 -36.95 16.50 0.94
C THR A 418 -37.45 16.50 2.39
N VAL A 419 -37.03 15.49 3.15
CA VAL A 419 -37.33 15.35 4.58
C VAL A 419 -36.03 15.46 5.37
N SER A 420 -35.83 16.60 6.03
CA SER A 420 -34.66 16.86 6.86
C SER A 420 -34.73 16.19 8.23
N ASN A 421 -33.61 16.15 8.96
CA ASN A 421 -33.53 15.61 10.33
C ASN A 421 -34.16 14.21 10.45
N THR A 422 -33.81 13.36 9.51
CA THR A 422 -34.28 11.99 9.41
C THR A 422 -33.14 11.05 9.80
N LYS A 423 -33.38 10.12 10.69
CA LYS A 423 -32.38 9.11 11.05
C LYS A 423 -32.28 8.08 9.92
N VAL A 424 -31.08 7.91 9.39
CA VAL A 424 -30.77 6.92 8.34
C VAL A 424 -29.72 5.97 8.89
N SER A 425 -30.01 4.67 8.86
CA SER A 425 -29.12 3.61 9.32
C SER A 425 -28.75 2.68 8.18
N LEU A 426 -27.46 2.41 8.02
CA LEU A 426 -26.92 1.36 7.15
C LEU A 426 -26.81 0.08 7.97
N ILE A 427 -27.47 -0.98 7.54
CA ILE A 427 -27.58 -2.25 8.25
C ILE A 427 -27.05 -3.36 7.34
N SER A 428 -26.21 -4.23 7.87
CA SER A 428 -25.69 -5.42 7.17
C SER A 428 -26.80 -6.47 6.94
N GLU A 429 -26.50 -7.48 6.13
CA GLU A 429 -27.43 -8.57 5.85
C GLU A 429 -27.84 -9.36 7.10
N ASP A 430 -26.94 -9.50 8.06
CA ASP A 430 -27.14 -10.16 9.36
C ASP A 430 -27.85 -9.26 10.42
N GLY A 431 -28.22 -8.04 10.04
CA GLY A 431 -28.99 -7.12 10.88
C GLY A 431 -28.18 -6.20 11.80
N GLN A 432 -26.84 -6.19 11.68
CA GLN A 432 -25.99 -5.27 12.46
C GLN A 432 -26.01 -3.85 11.87
N ILE A 433 -26.19 -2.83 12.73
CA ILE A 433 -26.03 -1.43 12.32
C ILE A 433 -24.56 -1.14 12.10
N LEU A 434 -24.20 -0.82 10.86
CA LEU A 434 -22.83 -0.50 10.45
C LEU A 434 -22.51 0.98 10.61
N ASP A 435 -23.48 1.85 10.30
CA ASP A 435 -23.35 3.30 10.41
C ASP A 435 -24.73 3.95 10.51
N GLU A 436 -24.83 5.10 11.17
CA GLU A 436 -26.08 5.86 11.27
C GLU A 436 -25.82 7.37 11.48
N PHE A 437 -26.70 8.20 10.95
CA PHE A 437 -26.70 9.64 11.20
C PHE A 437 -28.07 10.29 10.90
N PHE A 438 -28.19 11.56 11.26
CA PHE A 438 -29.36 12.37 10.92
C PHE A 438 -29.10 13.24 9.69
N THR A 439 -30.02 13.21 8.71
CA THR A 439 -29.92 14.02 7.49
C THR A 439 -30.02 15.53 7.81
N ARG A 440 -29.33 16.31 6.99
CA ARG A 440 -29.36 17.78 7.05
C ARG A 440 -30.62 18.34 6.36
N GLU A 441 -30.65 19.67 6.13
CA GLU A 441 -31.80 20.38 5.52
C GLU A 441 -32.16 19.88 4.10
N ASP A 442 -31.16 19.40 3.36
CA ASP A 442 -31.32 18.84 2.02
C ASP A 442 -31.83 17.37 1.99
N GLY A 443 -31.99 16.75 3.16
CA GLY A 443 -32.38 15.35 3.28
C GLY A 443 -31.31 14.34 2.81
N ALA A 444 -30.10 14.82 2.46
CA ALA A 444 -29.06 13.98 1.89
C ALA A 444 -28.38 13.08 2.92
N TYR A 445 -28.01 11.89 2.46
CA TYR A 445 -27.18 10.96 3.21
C TYR A 445 -26.08 10.36 2.34
N LYS A 446 -24.96 9.93 2.99
CA LYS A 446 -23.84 9.26 2.34
C LYS A 446 -23.22 8.24 3.29
N PHE A 447 -23.16 6.98 2.87
CA PHE A 447 -22.46 5.90 3.55
C PHE A 447 -21.28 5.41 2.73
N ARG A 448 -20.24 4.95 3.41
CA ARG A 448 -19.25 4.09 2.79
C ARG A 448 -19.79 2.66 2.78
N VAL A 449 -19.71 2.01 1.64
CA VAL A 449 -20.15 0.61 1.44
C VAL A 449 -18.97 -0.20 0.86
N TYR A 450 -19.05 -1.52 0.92
CA TYR A 450 -18.02 -2.41 0.37
C TYR A 450 -18.54 -3.14 -0.87
N ALA A 451 -17.61 -3.65 -1.68
CA ALA A 451 -17.96 -4.45 -2.85
C ALA A 451 -18.54 -5.81 -2.45
N GLU A 452 -19.42 -6.36 -3.29
CA GLU A 452 -20.00 -7.71 -3.16
C GLU A 452 -20.75 -7.94 -1.83
N GLU A 453 -21.43 -6.89 -1.32
CA GLU A 453 -22.17 -6.93 -0.06
C GLU A 453 -23.63 -6.55 -0.23
N ASN A 454 -24.48 -7.08 0.66
CA ASN A 454 -25.89 -6.74 0.77
C ASN A 454 -26.16 -5.88 2.01
N TYR A 455 -27.02 -4.90 1.86
CA TYR A 455 -27.37 -3.94 2.91
C TYR A 455 -28.85 -3.70 2.98
N ASN A 456 -29.32 -3.24 4.14
CA ASN A 456 -30.63 -2.65 4.35
C ASN A 456 -30.45 -1.20 4.82
N ILE A 457 -31.15 -0.29 4.19
CA ILE A 457 -31.24 1.10 4.61
C ILE A 457 -32.53 1.28 5.38
N ARG A 458 -32.47 1.62 6.66
CA ARG A 458 -33.60 1.95 7.50
C ARG A 458 -33.65 3.45 7.73
N VAL A 459 -34.86 4.02 7.50
CA VAL A 459 -35.08 5.46 7.59
C VAL A 459 -36.22 5.72 8.55
N GLU A 460 -35.95 6.51 9.60
CA GLU A 460 -36.85 6.75 10.73
C GLU A 460 -37.01 8.27 10.95
N LYS A 461 -38.25 8.71 11.06
CA LYS A 461 -38.56 10.08 11.44
C LYS A 461 -39.91 10.11 12.18
N PRO A 462 -39.98 10.84 13.32
CA PRO A 462 -41.26 11.05 14.02
C PRO A 462 -42.34 11.56 13.05
N THR A 463 -43.58 11.04 13.19
CA THR A 463 -44.73 11.32 12.33
C THR A 463 -44.70 10.72 10.91
N TYR A 464 -43.70 9.90 10.61
CA TYR A 464 -43.63 9.13 9.36
C TYR A 464 -43.51 7.65 9.68
N PHE A 465 -44.02 6.81 8.78
CA PHE A 465 -43.73 5.39 8.85
C PHE A 465 -42.27 5.12 8.56
N THR A 466 -41.65 4.28 9.37
CA THR A 466 -40.29 3.79 9.14
C THR A 466 -40.22 3.08 7.77
N SER A 467 -39.26 3.45 6.96
CA SER A 467 -39.05 2.87 5.64
C SER A 467 -37.79 2.02 5.61
N ARG A 468 -37.86 0.87 4.95
CA ARG A 468 -36.69 -0.01 4.72
C ARG A 468 -36.49 -0.21 3.22
N LYS A 469 -35.23 -0.13 2.77
CA LYS A 469 -34.86 -0.39 1.37
C LYS A 469 -33.65 -1.29 1.33
N ALA A 470 -33.74 -2.40 0.60
CA ALA A 470 -32.60 -3.23 0.30
C ALA A 470 -31.68 -2.53 -0.72
N PHE A 471 -30.39 -2.67 -0.52
CA PHE A 471 -29.36 -2.22 -1.43
C PHE A 471 -28.28 -3.29 -1.56
N SER A 472 -27.71 -3.48 -2.75
CA SER A 472 -26.67 -4.47 -3.00
C SER A 472 -25.58 -3.92 -3.90
N THR A 473 -24.34 -4.23 -3.59
CA THR A 473 -23.17 -4.01 -4.45
C THR A 473 -22.73 -5.29 -5.16
N VAL A 474 -23.39 -6.43 -4.92
CA VAL A 474 -23.09 -7.73 -5.53
C VAL A 474 -23.15 -7.62 -7.05
N GLY A 475 -22.10 -8.06 -7.75
CA GLY A 475 -21.96 -7.98 -9.19
C GLY A 475 -21.77 -6.55 -9.73
N ARG A 476 -21.50 -5.56 -8.88
CA ARG A 476 -21.25 -4.16 -9.27
C ARG A 476 -19.81 -3.71 -9.02
N SER A 477 -18.94 -4.63 -8.65
CA SER A 477 -17.52 -4.35 -8.49
C SER A 477 -16.85 -4.05 -9.83
N ILE A 478 -15.92 -3.09 -9.81
CA ILE A 478 -15.13 -2.71 -10.98
C ILE A 478 -13.77 -3.36 -10.87
N ARG A 479 -13.26 -3.90 -11.96
CA ARG A 479 -11.93 -4.49 -12.02
C ARG A 479 -10.87 -3.39 -11.91
N ARG A 480 -9.89 -3.57 -11.02
CA ARG A 480 -8.82 -2.60 -10.76
C ARG A 480 -7.93 -2.34 -11.97
N ASP A 481 -7.69 -3.36 -12.80
CA ASP A 481 -6.90 -3.26 -14.02
C ASP A 481 -7.50 -2.32 -15.09
N THR A 482 -8.81 -2.08 -15.06
CA THR A 482 -9.49 -1.16 -15.98
C THR A 482 -9.42 0.32 -15.54
N LEU A 483 -8.95 0.59 -14.33
CA LEU A 483 -8.92 1.94 -13.78
C LEU A 483 -7.70 2.72 -14.29
N THR A 484 -7.91 3.99 -14.65
CA THR A 484 -6.85 4.91 -15.06
C THR A 484 -6.29 5.76 -13.92
N GLN A 485 -7.03 5.84 -12.81
CA GLN A 485 -6.65 6.60 -11.61
C GLN A 485 -6.27 5.67 -10.47
N PHE A 486 -5.32 6.10 -9.63
CA PHE A 486 -4.90 5.37 -8.45
C PHE A 486 -6.03 5.23 -7.41
N GLN A 487 -6.82 6.26 -7.23
CA GLN A 487 -8.01 6.23 -6.38
C GLN A 487 -9.24 6.57 -7.21
N THR A 488 -10.28 5.75 -7.11
CA THR A 488 -11.55 5.92 -7.82
C THR A 488 -12.70 5.79 -6.81
N ASP A 489 -13.56 6.79 -6.80
CA ASP A 489 -14.77 6.79 -5.98
C ASP A 489 -15.97 6.42 -6.85
N ILE A 490 -16.63 5.32 -6.50
CA ILE A 490 -17.86 4.83 -7.13
C ILE A 490 -19.02 5.19 -6.22
N THR A 491 -20.00 5.91 -6.77
CA THR A 491 -21.16 6.35 -6.01
C THR A 491 -22.42 5.72 -6.59
N PHE A 492 -23.17 5.04 -5.74
CA PHE A 492 -24.53 4.55 -6.02
C PHE A 492 -25.54 5.52 -5.43
N GLU A 493 -26.71 5.57 -6.05
CA GLU A 493 -27.80 6.43 -5.58
C GLU A 493 -28.99 5.58 -5.19
N LEU A 494 -29.58 5.88 -4.02
CA LEU A 494 -30.82 5.28 -3.52
C LEU A 494 -31.59 6.33 -2.74
N ASN A 495 -32.68 6.84 -3.32
CA ASN A 495 -33.58 7.73 -2.61
C ASN A 495 -34.64 6.91 -1.84
N VAL A 496 -34.94 7.34 -0.62
CA VAL A 496 -35.91 6.66 0.24
C VAL A 496 -37.12 7.56 0.50
N GLU A 497 -38.30 7.10 0.07
CA GLU A 497 -39.56 7.78 0.30
C GLU A 497 -40.14 7.38 1.66
N LEU A 498 -40.63 8.35 2.40
CA LEU A 498 -41.28 8.22 3.69
C LEU A 498 -42.77 8.62 3.54
N ASP A 499 -43.64 7.79 4.01
CA ASP A 499 -45.08 8.07 4.08
C ASP A 499 -45.42 8.72 5.42
N GLN A 500 -46.09 9.88 5.37
CA GLN A 500 -46.53 10.57 6.58
C GLN A 500 -47.67 9.82 7.29
N ILE A 501 -47.58 9.68 8.60
CA ILE A 501 -48.62 9.13 9.43
C ILE A 501 -49.75 10.17 9.57
N VAL A 502 -50.90 9.89 8.94
CA VAL A 502 -52.08 10.73 9.06
C VAL A 502 -53.11 9.98 9.92
N ILE A 503 -53.42 10.56 11.09
CA ILE A 503 -54.41 9.99 12.03
C ILE A 503 -55.78 9.93 11.35
N GLU A 504 -56.55 8.84 11.59
CA GLU A 504 -57.89 8.54 11.02
C GLU A 504 -57.92 8.34 9.49
N LYS A 505 -56.77 8.48 8.79
CA LYS A 505 -56.68 8.13 7.37
C LYS A 505 -56.73 6.61 7.21
N THR A 506 -57.63 6.15 6.40
CA THR A 506 -57.80 4.73 6.08
C THR A 506 -56.82 4.29 5.00
N ILE A 507 -56.12 3.19 5.21
CA ILE A 507 -55.24 2.52 4.25
C ILE A 507 -55.83 1.14 3.95
N VAL A 508 -56.18 0.91 2.70
CA VAL A 508 -56.76 -0.38 2.28
C VAL A 508 -55.64 -1.42 2.17
N LEU A 509 -55.82 -2.54 2.87
CA LEU A 509 -54.95 -3.69 2.75
C LEU A 509 -55.42 -4.55 1.57
N ASN A 510 -54.75 -4.43 0.45
CA ASN A 510 -55.10 -5.23 -0.74
C ASN A 510 -54.78 -6.72 -0.49
N ASN A 511 -55.61 -7.61 -1.08
CA ASN A 511 -55.43 -9.07 -1.05
C ASN A 511 -55.61 -9.77 0.32
N ILE A 512 -56.29 -9.15 1.29
CA ILE A 512 -56.78 -9.91 2.45
C ILE A 512 -58.14 -10.51 2.08
N TYR A 513 -58.12 -11.73 1.58
CA TYR A 513 -59.29 -12.47 1.15
C TYR A 513 -59.69 -13.50 2.21
N TYR A 514 -61.00 -13.71 2.31
CA TYR A 514 -61.61 -14.74 3.13
C TYR A 514 -62.46 -15.66 2.26
N ASP A 515 -62.54 -16.92 2.63
CA ASP A 515 -63.49 -17.82 1.98
C ASP A 515 -64.91 -17.37 2.27
N LEU A 516 -65.89 -17.83 1.44
CA LEU A 516 -67.30 -17.51 1.62
C LEU A 516 -67.72 -17.98 3.03
N ASP A 517 -68.41 -17.09 3.77
CA ASP A 517 -68.87 -17.29 5.14
C ASP A 517 -67.80 -17.65 6.19
N LYS A 518 -66.56 -17.53 5.86
CA LYS A 518 -65.43 -17.76 6.79
C LYS A 518 -64.78 -16.49 7.24
N ALA A 519 -64.19 -16.56 8.45
CA ALA A 519 -63.36 -15.50 9.04
C ALA A 519 -61.90 -15.92 9.24
N GLU A 520 -61.52 -17.15 8.86
CA GLU A 520 -60.16 -17.66 8.98
C GLU A 520 -59.25 -16.98 7.94
N ILE A 521 -58.03 -16.60 8.36
CA ILE A 521 -57.03 -16.01 7.49
C ILE A 521 -56.50 -17.05 6.51
N ARG A 522 -56.61 -16.79 5.23
CA ARG A 522 -56.04 -17.63 4.17
C ARG A 522 -54.51 -17.43 4.11
N SER A 523 -53.79 -18.43 3.59
CA SER A 523 -52.31 -18.35 3.45
C SER A 523 -51.85 -17.22 2.54
N ASP A 524 -52.64 -16.83 1.53
CA ASP A 524 -52.35 -15.70 0.66
C ASP A 524 -52.59 -14.34 1.35
N ALA A 525 -53.54 -14.27 2.31
CA ALA A 525 -53.77 -13.09 3.13
C ALA A 525 -52.69 -12.92 4.24
N ALA A 526 -52.10 -14.01 4.69
CA ALA A 526 -51.05 -13.98 5.72
C ALA A 526 -49.87 -13.09 5.33
N PHE A 527 -49.42 -13.12 4.07
CA PHE A 527 -48.31 -12.28 3.58
C PHE A 527 -48.53 -10.77 3.78
N MET A 528 -49.78 -10.31 3.59
CA MET A 528 -50.11 -8.89 3.81
C MET A 528 -50.16 -8.53 5.31
N LEU A 529 -50.59 -9.47 6.15
CA LEU A 529 -50.56 -9.27 7.60
C LEU A 529 -49.14 -9.32 8.14
N ASP A 530 -48.27 -10.16 7.59
CA ASP A 530 -46.84 -10.16 7.91
C ASP A 530 -46.20 -8.80 7.60
N SER A 531 -46.53 -8.20 6.45
CA SER A 531 -46.09 -6.84 6.12
C SER A 531 -46.58 -5.80 7.14
N LEU A 532 -47.81 -5.94 7.65
CA LEU A 532 -48.34 -5.07 8.69
C LEU A 532 -47.68 -5.32 10.06
N VAL A 533 -47.31 -6.56 10.38
CA VAL A 533 -46.52 -6.89 11.56
C VAL A 533 -45.20 -6.11 11.52
N LEU A 534 -44.48 -6.18 10.40
CA LEU A 534 -43.20 -5.44 10.24
C LEU A 534 -43.39 -3.91 10.39
N ILE A 535 -44.46 -3.35 9.78
CA ILE A 535 -44.79 -1.92 9.95
C ILE A 535 -45.03 -1.59 11.43
N LEU A 536 -45.75 -2.44 12.18
CA LEU A 536 -46.04 -2.21 13.58
C LEU A 536 -44.84 -2.46 14.50
N GLU A 537 -43.96 -3.37 14.15
CA GLU A 537 -42.68 -3.57 14.83
C GLU A 537 -41.73 -2.38 14.66
N ASP A 538 -41.63 -1.88 13.41
CA ASP A 538 -40.79 -0.72 13.09
C ASP A 538 -41.35 0.62 13.63
N ASN A 539 -42.62 0.67 14.02
CA ASN A 539 -43.31 1.86 14.53
C ASN A 539 -44.05 1.52 15.84
N PRO A 540 -43.32 1.27 16.95
CA PRO A 540 -43.92 0.80 18.21
C PRO A 540 -44.90 1.79 18.85
N GLU A 541 -44.84 3.06 18.46
CA GLU A 541 -45.67 4.16 19.00
C GLU A 541 -47.06 4.30 18.36
N ILE A 542 -47.34 3.60 17.25
CA ILE A 542 -48.64 3.70 16.58
C ILE A 542 -49.66 2.67 17.12
N TYR A 543 -50.91 3.11 17.17
CA TYR A 543 -52.07 2.33 17.53
C TYR A 543 -53.01 2.31 16.32
N ILE A 544 -53.49 1.15 15.94
CA ILE A 544 -54.30 0.98 14.73
C ILE A 544 -55.67 0.36 15.03
N GLU A 545 -56.64 0.66 14.18
CA GLU A 545 -57.89 -0.09 14.01
C GLU A 545 -57.78 -0.91 12.73
N LEU A 546 -58.05 -2.22 12.80
CA LEU A 546 -58.30 -3.06 11.64
C LEU A 546 -59.79 -3.12 11.41
N GLY A 547 -60.23 -2.51 10.29
CA GLY A 547 -61.62 -2.48 9.86
C GLY A 547 -61.88 -3.52 8.78
N SER A 548 -62.90 -4.36 8.94
CA SER A 548 -63.35 -5.27 7.89
C SER A 548 -64.75 -4.94 7.40
N HIS A 549 -64.99 -5.17 6.12
CA HIS A 549 -66.21 -4.83 5.41
C HIS A 549 -66.77 -6.05 4.66
N THR A 550 -68.08 -6.09 4.44
CA THR A 550 -68.76 -7.05 3.58
C THR A 550 -69.30 -6.35 2.35
N ASP A 551 -69.81 -7.14 1.42
CA ASP A 551 -70.73 -6.66 0.41
C ASP A 551 -72.20 -6.65 0.96
N ALA A 552 -73.20 -6.22 0.18
CA ALA A 552 -74.57 -5.99 0.61
C ALA A 552 -75.53 -7.14 0.19
N ARG A 553 -75.06 -8.41 0.16
CA ARG A 553 -75.89 -9.54 -0.30
C ARG A 553 -76.61 -10.30 0.80
N ASP A 554 -76.24 -10.04 2.07
CA ASP A 554 -76.86 -10.63 3.25
C ASP A 554 -77.55 -9.57 4.13
N THR A 555 -78.07 -9.95 5.30
CA THR A 555 -78.67 -8.99 6.23
C THR A 555 -77.63 -8.15 6.92
N ASP A 556 -77.95 -6.90 7.24
CA ASP A 556 -77.11 -5.96 7.96
C ASP A 556 -76.47 -6.57 9.23
N GLU A 557 -77.28 -7.28 10.02
CA GLU A 557 -76.88 -7.92 11.27
C GLU A 557 -75.89 -9.04 11.03
N TYR A 558 -76.12 -9.89 10.01
CA TYR A 558 -75.19 -10.94 9.61
C TYR A 558 -73.88 -10.35 9.08
N ASN A 559 -73.94 -9.36 8.21
CA ASN A 559 -72.77 -8.67 7.64
C ASN A 559 -71.94 -7.99 8.72
N LEU A 560 -72.56 -7.40 9.75
CA LEU A 560 -71.90 -6.80 10.86
C LEU A 560 -71.14 -7.85 11.69
N ASP A 561 -71.74 -8.98 12.04
CA ASP A 561 -71.14 -10.08 12.77
C ASP A 561 -69.98 -10.71 11.99
N LEU A 562 -70.20 -11.01 10.71
CA LEU A 562 -69.17 -11.60 9.84
C LEU A 562 -67.97 -10.68 9.73
N SER A 563 -68.16 -9.38 9.49
CA SER A 563 -67.04 -8.42 9.42
C SER A 563 -66.30 -8.27 10.76
N GLN A 564 -67.03 -8.28 11.90
CA GLN A 564 -66.40 -8.24 13.23
C GLN A 564 -65.53 -9.48 13.49
N ARG A 565 -65.97 -10.68 13.12
CA ARG A 565 -65.20 -11.92 13.23
C ARG A 565 -63.95 -11.87 12.36
N ARG A 566 -64.03 -11.36 11.12
CA ARG A 566 -62.89 -11.17 10.20
C ARG A 566 -61.89 -10.18 10.75
N ALA A 567 -62.31 -9.02 11.22
CA ALA A 567 -61.44 -8.03 11.85
C ALA A 567 -60.73 -8.62 13.08
N LYS A 568 -61.47 -9.40 13.88
CA LYS A 568 -60.89 -10.07 15.06
C LYS A 568 -59.84 -11.10 14.67
N SER A 569 -60.08 -11.94 13.65
CA SER A 569 -59.08 -12.91 13.19
C SER A 569 -57.80 -12.24 12.70
N ALA A 570 -57.90 -11.10 12.00
CA ALA A 570 -56.73 -10.34 11.57
C ALA A 570 -55.96 -9.74 12.77
N VAL A 571 -56.66 -9.20 13.78
CA VAL A 571 -56.04 -8.70 15.01
C VAL A 571 -55.37 -9.83 15.82
N ASP A 572 -56.05 -10.98 15.94
CA ASP A 572 -55.53 -12.17 16.62
C ASP A 572 -54.23 -12.68 15.93
N TYR A 573 -54.18 -12.58 14.60
CA TYR A 573 -52.98 -12.88 13.84
C TYR A 573 -51.80 -11.96 14.23
N LEU A 574 -52.00 -10.63 14.24
CA LEU A 574 -50.97 -9.66 14.66
C LEU A 574 -50.51 -9.91 16.09
N ILE A 575 -51.41 -10.19 17.02
CA ILE A 575 -51.09 -10.49 18.41
C ILE A 575 -50.27 -11.79 18.50
N GLY A 576 -50.64 -12.82 17.73
CA GLY A 576 -49.90 -14.08 17.63
C GLY A 576 -48.48 -13.93 17.11
N HIS A 577 -48.19 -12.87 16.35
CA HIS A 577 -46.88 -12.49 15.85
C HIS A 577 -46.17 -11.42 16.67
N GLY A 578 -46.60 -11.21 17.94
CA GLY A 578 -45.87 -10.40 18.91
C GLY A 578 -46.36 -8.95 19.06
N ILE A 579 -47.33 -8.50 18.30
CA ILE A 579 -47.87 -7.14 18.46
C ILE A 579 -48.71 -7.07 19.73
N GLN A 580 -48.48 -6.06 20.57
CA GLN A 580 -49.18 -5.87 21.84
C GLN A 580 -50.69 -5.63 21.59
N SER A 581 -51.55 -6.38 22.25
CA SER A 581 -53.00 -6.32 22.10
C SER A 581 -53.63 -4.92 22.30
N LYS A 582 -53.01 -4.08 23.19
CA LYS A 582 -53.44 -2.70 23.41
C LYS A 582 -53.25 -1.77 22.21
N ARG A 583 -52.39 -2.16 21.23
CA ARG A 583 -52.05 -1.36 20.05
C ARG A 583 -52.98 -1.62 18.86
N VAL A 584 -53.76 -2.68 18.89
CA VAL A 584 -54.56 -3.12 17.75
C VAL A 584 -56.05 -3.31 18.15
N LEU A 585 -56.97 -2.67 17.44
CA LEU A 585 -58.39 -2.74 17.68
C LEU A 585 -59.08 -3.39 16.47
N ALA A 586 -59.94 -4.39 16.73
CA ALA A 586 -60.75 -5.02 15.69
C ALA A 586 -62.12 -4.35 15.57
N LYS A 587 -62.55 -3.97 14.36
CA LYS A 587 -63.87 -3.36 14.12
C LYS A 587 -64.51 -3.85 12.84
N GLY A 588 -65.67 -4.45 12.97
CA GLY A 588 -66.52 -4.79 11.83
C GLY A 588 -67.38 -3.59 11.44
N TYR A 589 -67.52 -3.35 10.16
CA TYR A 589 -68.33 -2.29 9.59
C TYR A 589 -69.50 -2.84 8.77
N GLY A 590 -69.57 -4.16 8.57
CA GLY A 590 -70.64 -4.76 7.70
C GLY A 590 -70.64 -4.12 6.32
N GLU A 591 -71.77 -3.82 5.83
CA GLU A 591 -71.99 -3.10 4.56
C GLU A 591 -72.20 -1.59 4.72
N SER A 592 -72.00 -1.05 5.96
CA SER A 592 -72.28 0.37 6.23
C SER A 592 -71.40 1.35 5.48
N LYS A 593 -70.23 0.88 4.95
CA LYS A 593 -69.25 1.66 4.22
C LYS A 593 -68.84 1.05 2.88
N LEU A 594 -69.84 0.81 2.01
CA LEU A 594 -69.59 0.32 0.66
C LEU A 594 -68.82 1.34 -0.17
N ILE A 595 -67.75 0.86 -0.89
CA ILE A 595 -67.05 1.66 -1.90
C ILE A 595 -67.93 1.76 -3.16
N ILE A 596 -68.51 0.61 -3.61
CA ILE A 596 -69.37 0.54 -4.73
C ILE A 596 -70.80 0.25 -4.21
N LYS A 597 -71.63 1.29 -4.12
CA LYS A 597 -72.97 1.21 -3.53
C LYS A 597 -74.00 0.35 -4.32
N ASN A 598 -73.82 0.30 -5.64
CA ASN A 598 -74.73 -0.44 -6.55
C ASN A 598 -73.94 -1.56 -7.26
N ALA A 599 -73.19 -2.35 -6.51
CA ALA A 599 -72.42 -3.47 -7.05
C ALA A 599 -73.38 -4.48 -7.76
N GLN A 600 -73.03 -4.80 -9.03
CA GLN A 600 -73.78 -5.74 -9.85
C GLN A 600 -72.95 -6.94 -10.27
N MET A 601 -71.64 -6.73 -10.39
CA MET A 601 -70.70 -7.76 -10.79
C MET A 601 -69.88 -8.27 -9.56
N GLU A 602 -69.46 -9.54 -9.62
CA GLU A 602 -68.67 -10.13 -8.54
C GLU A 602 -67.38 -9.31 -8.22
N ALA A 603 -66.78 -8.69 -9.24
CA ALA A 603 -65.67 -7.80 -9.06
C ALA A 603 -65.99 -6.59 -8.18
N ASP A 604 -67.23 -6.00 -8.33
CA ASP A 604 -67.66 -4.87 -7.52
C ASP A 604 -67.89 -5.30 -6.06
N HIS A 605 -68.54 -6.49 -5.88
CA HIS A 605 -68.74 -7.09 -4.57
C HIS A 605 -67.37 -7.38 -3.88
N GLN A 606 -66.36 -7.84 -4.63
CA GLN A 606 -65.04 -8.11 -4.11
C GLN A 606 -64.33 -6.83 -3.62
N ILE A 607 -64.51 -5.69 -4.28
CA ILE A 607 -63.98 -4.40 -3.84
C ILE A 607 -64.61 -3.97 -2.50
N ASN A 608 -65.87 -4.28 -2.28
CA ASN A 608 -66.55 -4.00 -1.00
C ASN A 608 -66.10 -4.93 0.13
N ARG A 609 -65.77 -6.20 -0.17
CA ARG A 609 -65.22 -7.17 0.81
C ARG A 609 -63.73 -6.92 1.02
N ARG A 610 -63.42 -5.94 1.82
CA ARG A 610 -62.03 -5.51 2.08
C ARG A 610 -61.71 -5.47 3.56
N THR A 611 -60.43 -5.49 3.85
CA THR A 611 -59.90 -5.13 5.16
C THR A 611 -59.00 -3.88 4.99
N GLU A 612 -59.11 -2.97 5.92
CA GLU A 612 -58.37 -1.72 5.94
C GLU A 612 -57.82 -1.46 7.34
N PHE A 613 -56.76 -0.69 7.44
CA PHE A 613 -56.31 -0.19 8.73
C PHE A 613 -56.28 1.34 8.73
N LYS A 614 -56.43 1.92 9.90
CA LYS A 614 -56.19 3.33 10.14
C LYS A 614 -55.43 3.52 11.43
N VAL A 615 -54.55 4.53 11.45
CA VAL A 615 -53.85 4.93 12.67
C VAL A 615 -54.83 5.72 13.55
N LEU A 616 -55.09 5.22 14.75
CA LEU A 616 -55.94 5.88 15.73
C LEU A 616 -55.20 6.92 16.56
N LYS A 617 -53.93 6.62 16.84
CA LYS A 617 -53.13 7.39 17.77
C LYS A 617 -51.67 7.11 17.50
N TYR A 618 -50.89 8.14 17.71
CA TYR A 618 -49.44 8.10 17.68
C TYR A 618 -48.91 8.69 19.00
N ASP A 619 -48.27 7.86 19.84
CA ASP A 619 -47.70 8.30 21.13
C ASP A 619 -46.22 8.58 20.95
N VAL A 620 -45.82 9.83 20.79
CA VAL A 620 -44.41 10.22 20.79
C VAL A 620 -43.89 10.01 22.21
N GLN A 621 -42.89 9.12 22.39
CA GLN A 621 -42.13 9.12 23.62
C GLN A 621 -41.21 10.36 23.57
N GLU A 622 -41.40 11.29 24.51
CA GLU A 622 -40.54 12.46 24.73
C GLU A 622 -39.11 12.06 25.13
#